data_9da41db7d8a91a36ba8cd3c44744216a
#
_entry.id   9da41db7d8a91a36ba8cd3c44744216a
#
_cell.length_a   1.000
_cell.length_b   1.000
_cell.length_c   1.000
_cell.angle_alpha   90.00
_cell.angle_beta   90.00
_cell.angle_gamma   90.00
#
_symmetry.space_group_name_H-M   'P 1'
#
loop_
_entity.id
_entity.type
_entity.pdbx_description
1 polymer ?
#
loop_
_entity_poly.entity_id
_entity_poly.type
_entity_poly.pdbx_seq_one_letter_code
_entity_poly.pdbx_strand_id
1 'polypeptide(L)'
;VIDFDTAALLAEEFHAKVEHEVHVTIEERLFTQEEDAQEDLVLDTPGHEAFTSMRARGANMTDIAVLVVAADDGIMPQTIESINHAKAANVKLIVAMNKMDKPTANPERVMEGLTKYGIITEDWGGDVACIPVSALTGMGINDLLERIALEAEVMELKANPNRRAKGAVVEARLDKGQGPIATILVQNGTLHSGDVIIAGTAVGRVRTMRNDKGQLLTDAGPSTPVEITGLTAVPEAGDLFEAVEDERLARELAEQRIAAAKEKQFSSFQKVTLDNLFSQMAQNDMKELAIVVKADVQGSAEAVKQSLEKISNDEVRVRVIHAGVGAISKSDVDLADASNAIIIGFNVRPDNVAKEEAAATKVEMRMYRVIYDAINDVTDAMKGMLAPKFREISLGELQVRQVYKISNVGTVAGCRVTSGKITRDSKVRVVRDGIVIAKDDAKEVAEGYECGVTLEKFADVKEGDVYEAFKMEEYRD
;
A
#
# COMPACT_ATOMS: atom_id res chain seq x y z
N VAL A 1 -26.58 34.04 19.60
CA VAL A 1 -25.34 34.61 19.05
C VAL A 1 -25.76 35.88 18.34
N ILE A 2 -25.20 37.01 18.74
CA ILE A 2 -25.46 38.33 18.14
C ILE A 2 -24.28 38.56 17.17
N ASP A 3 -24.55 39.02 15.94
CA ASP A 3 -23.50 39.41 15.02
C ASP A 3 -22.76 40.67 15.46
N PHE A 4 -21.57 40.91 14.91
CA PHE A 4 -20.71 42.01 15.31
C PHE A 4 -21.38 43.40 15.09
N ASP A 5 -22.09 43.56 13.97
CA ASP A 5 -22.73 44.83 13.62
C ASP A 5 -23.86 45.14 14.61
N THR A 6 -24.66 44.14 14.99
CA THR A 6 -25.70 44.29 16.02
C THR A 6 -25.08 44.55 17.40
N ALA A 7 -23.95 43.91 17.75
CA ALA A 7 -23.24 44.18 18.99
C ALA A 7 -22.65 45.60 19.01
N ALA A 8 -22.12 46.08 17.91
CA ALA A 8 -21.57 47.43 17.77
C ALA A 8 -22.66 48.52 17.95
N LEU A 9 -23.83 48.36 17.32
CA LEU A 9 -24.94 49.24 17.49
C LEU A 9 -25.45 49.32 18.93
N LEU A 10 -25.54 48.16 19.61
CA LEU A 10 -25.93 48.13 21.02
C LEU A 10 -24.88 48.79 21.91
N ALA A 11 -23.60 48.63 21.63
CA ALA A 11 -22.51 49.20 22.42
C ALA A 11 -22.45 50.74 22.26
N GLU A 12 -22.76 51.31 21.07
CA GLU A 12 -22.88 52.75 20.86
C GLU A 12 -23.94 53.40 21.76
N GLU A 13 -25.07 52.72 21.97
CA GLU A 13 -26.14 53.17 22.86
C GLU A 13 -25.70 53.27 24.32
N PHE A 14 -24.72 52.47 24.73
CA PHE A 14 -24.10 52.49 26.06
C PHE A 14 -22.76 53.24 26.13
N HIS A 15 -22.39 53.97 25.08
CA HIS A 15 -21.11 54.68 24.95
C HIS A 15 -19.88 53.76 25.15
N ALA A 16 -20.01 52.47 24.77
CA ALA A 16 -18.95 51.50 24.83
C ALA A 16 -18.39 51.22 23.41
N LYS A 17 -17.10 50.99 23.31
CA LYS A 17 -16.43 50.63 22.05
C LYS A 17 -16.36 49.11 21.92
N VAL A 18 -16.88 48.60 20.81
CA VAL A 18 -16.73 47.17 20.47
C VAL A 18 -15.52 47.02 19.57
N GLU A 19 -14.60 46.15 19.94
CA GLU A 19 -13.47 45.76 19.13
C GLU A 19 -13.62 44.26 18.73
N HIS A 20 -13.30 43.97 17.49
CA HIS A 20 -13.20 42.57 17.05
C HIS A 20 -12.08 41.91 17.84
N GLU A 21 -12.39 40.89 18.62
CA GLU A 21 -11.39 40.01 19.15
C GLU A 21 -10.88 39.12 18.00
N VAL A 22 -9.71 39.43 17.49
CA VAL A 22 -9.06 38.59 16.47
C VAL A 22 -8.55 37.34 17.17
N HIS A 23 -9.29 36.24 17.03
CA HIS A 23 -8.80 34.92 17.43
C HIS A 23 -7.69 34.49 16.45
N VAL A 24 -6.47 34.95 16.73
CA VAL A 24 -5.28 34.48 16.04
C VAL A 24 -5.03 33.03 16.49
N THR A 25 -5.12 32.09 15.60
CA THR A 25 -4.82 30.68 15.87
C THR A 25 -3.33 30.52 16.28
N ILE A 26 -3.01 29.43 16.97
CA ILE A 26 -1.63 29.14 17.34
C ILE A 26 -0.78 29.02 16.07
N GLU A 27 -1.34 28.51 15.00
CA GLU A 27 -0.67 28.42 13.69
C GLU A 27 -0.34 29.81 13.13
N GLU A 28 -1.28 30.76 13.14
CA GLU A 28 -1.05 32.13 12.68
C GLU A 28 -0.05 32.91 13.54
N ARG A 29 0.09 32.55 14.83
CA ARG A 29 1.12 33.13 15.73
C ARG A 29 2.51 32.59 15.47
N LEU A 30 2.61 31.31 15.03
CA LEU A 30 3.89 30.65 14.79
C LEU A 30 4.43 30.93 13.39
N PHE A 31 3.54 31.05 12.40
CA PHE A 31 3.94 31.09 11.00
C PHE A 31 3.62 32.46 10.39
N THR A 32 4.66 33.22 10.10
CA THR A 32 4.56 34.46 9.34
C THR A 32 4.58 34.13 7.85
N GLN A 33 3.55 34.54 7.11
CA GLN A 33 3.53 34.40 5.66
C GLN A 33 4.41 35.48 5.02
N GLU A 34 5.55 35.09 4.48
CA GLU A 34 6.37 35.90 3.59
C GLU A 34 6.39 35.23 2.20
N GLU A 35 6.23 36.03 1.13
CA GLU A 35 6.32 35.53 -0.24
C GLU A 35 7.77 35.16 -0.58
N ASP A 36 7.96 33.92 -1.05
CA ASP A 36 9.26 33.29 -1.22
C ASP A 36 9.54 32.88 -2.66
N ALA A 37 10.79 32.98 -3.01
CA ALA A 37 11.35 32.43 -4.24
C ALA A 37 11.98 31.04 -3.96
N GLN A 38 11.79 30.04 -4.81
CA GLN A 38 12.22 28.64 -4.63
C GLN A 38 13.53 28.31 -5.36
N GLU A 39 14.29 27.34 -4.85
CA GLU A 39 15.50 26.75 -5.47
C GLU A 39 15.29 25.25 -5.77
N ASP A 40 16.11 24.69 -6.66
CA ASP A 40 15.96 23.33 -7.22
C ASP A 40 16.36 22.22 -6.26
N LEU A 41 15.66 21.09 -6.34
CA LEU A 41 15.84 19.90 -5.52
C LEU A 41 15.83 18.62 -6.34
N VAL A 42 16.72 17.68 -6.05
CA VAL A 42 16.72 16.34 -6.62
C VAL A 42 16.41 15.29 -5.56
N LEU A 43 15.33 14.53 -5.74
CA LEU A 43 14.89 13.44 -4.87
C LEU A 43 14.70 12.17 -5.68
N ASP A 44 15.41 11.09 -5.31
CA ASP A 44 15.20 9.76 -5.92
C ASP A 44 14.04 9.03 -5.26
N THR A 45 13.20 8.39 -6.06
CA THR A 45 12.06 7.59 -5.58
C THR A 45 12.10 6.17 -6.13
N PRO A 46 11.76 5.14 -5.32
CA PRO A 46 11.72 3.77 -5.80
C PRO A 46 10.72 3.60 -6.95
N GLY A 47 11.16 2.95 -8.05
CA GLY A 47 10.30 2.66 -9.21
C GLY A 47 9.27 1.55 -8.98
N HIS A 48 9.32 0.86 -7.85
CA HIS A 48 8.49 -0.30 -7.57
C HIS A 48 7.04 0.09 -7.20
N GLU A 49 6.05 -0.67 -7.69
CA GLU A 49 4.60 -0.40 -7.51
C GLU A 49 4.18 -0.20 -6.04
N ALA A 50 4.78 -0.96 -5.13
CA ALA A 50 4.48 -0.85 -3.70
C ALA A 50 4.75 0.54 -3.09
N PHE A 51 5.60 1.36 -3.73
CA PHE A 51 6.03 2.68 -3.23
C PHE A 51 5.29 3.86 -3.87
N THR A 52 4.03 3.66 -4.26
CA THR A 52 3.15 4.69 -4.84
C THR A 52 3.09 5.96 -4.01
N SER A 53 2.93 5.84 -2.67
CA SER A 53 2.88 6.98 -1.76
C SER A 53 4.19 7.77 -1.70
N MET A 54 5.34 7.09 -1.81
CA MET A 54 6.65 7.78 -1.88
C MET A 54 6.79 8.59 -3.15
N ARG A 55 6.36 8.05 -4.32
CA ARG A 55 6.38 8.80 -5.59
C ARG A 55 5.47 10.03 -5.56
N ALA A 56 4.27 9.88 -5.04
CA ALA A 56 3.33 11.00 -4.88
C ALA A 56 3.89 12.11 -3.99
N ARG A 57 4.52 11.74 -2.86
CA ARG A 57 5.19 12.71 -1.96
C ARG A 57 6.38 13.36 -2.64
N GLY A 58 7.25 12.58 -3.29
CA GLY A 58 8.40 13.09 -4.03
C GLY A 58 7.97 14.14 -5.05
N ALA A 59 6.93 13.86 -5.83
CA ALA A 59 6.40 14.83 -6.79
C ALA A 59 5.87 16.12 -6.12
N ASN A 60 5.26 16.04 -4.94
CA ASN A 60 4.77 17.22 -4.21
C ASN A 60 5.88 18.04 -3.52
N MET A 61 7.08 17.50 -3.40
CA MET A 61 8.22 18.15 -2.74
C MET A 61 9.20 18.79 -3.72
N THR A 62 9.08 18.49 -5.01
CA THR A 62 10.04 18.86 -6.06
C THR A 62 9.40 19.70 -7.14
N ASP A 63 10.20 20.44 -7.88
CA ASP A 63 9.76 21.34 -8.94
C ASP A 63 9.89 20.70 -10.34
N ILE A 64 10.86 19.79 -10.50
CA ILE A 64 11.13 19.07 -11.73
C ILE A 64 11.12 17.56 -11.47
N ALA A 65 10.45 16.79 -12.29
CA ALA A 65 10.44 15.34 -12.25
C ALA A 65 11.18 14.76 -13.47
N VAL A 66 12.18 13.92 -13.22
CA VAL A 66 12.87 13.16 -14.28
C VAL A 66 12.27 11.76 -14.34
N LEU A 67 11.55 11.49 -15.42
CA LEU A 67 10.95 10.18 -15.69
C LEU A 67 11.93 9.30 -16.45
N VAL A 68 12.48 8.29 -15.79
CA VAL A 68 13.41 7.34 -16.43
C VAL A 68 12.62 6.20 -17.07
N VAL A 69 12.74 6.06 -18.40
CA VAL A 69 12.07 5.02 -19.18
C VAL A 69 13.11 4.17 -19.92
N ALA A 70 13.02 2.86 -19.77
CA ALA A 70 13.90 1.96 -20.52
C ALA A 70 13.49 1.89 -22.01
N ALA A 71 14.41 2.21 -22.90
CA ALA A 71 14.15 2.26 -24.34
C ALA A 71 13.89 0.88 -24.98
N ASP A 72 14.29 -0.19 -24.30
CA ASP A 72 14.04 -1.58 -24.73
C ASP A 72 12.67 -2.10 -24.28
N ASP A 73 12.18 -1.67 -23.12
CA ASP A 73 10.92 -2.14 -22.51
C ASP A 73 9.72 -1.26 -22.90
N GLY A 74 9.93 0.06 -23.07
CA GLY A 74 8.89 1.04 -23.35
C GLY A 74 8.09 1.47 -22.12
N ILE A 75 6.83 1.90 -22.30
CA ILE A 75 5.98 2.41 -21.24
C ILE A 75 5.37 1.24 -20.45
N MET A 76 5.73 1.15 -19.19
CA MET A 76 5.24 0.16 -18.23
C MET A 76 4.12 0.74 -17.33
N PRO A 77 3.30 -0.07 -16.66
CA PRO A 77 2.25 0.43 -15.74
C PRO A 77 2.79 1.40 -14.67
N GLN A 78 3.97 1.13 -14.13
CA GLN A 78 4.65 1.99 -13.15
C GLN A 78 5.05 3.35 -13.74
N THR A 79 5.41 3.38 -15.02
CA THR A 79 5.70 4.61 -15.77
C THR A 79 4.44 5.47 -15.91
N ILE A 80 3.31 4.84 -16.21
CA ILE A 80 1.99 5.53 -16.30
C ILE A 80 1.61 6.16 -14.96
N GLU A 81 1.81 5.42 -13.88
CA GLU A 81 1.55 5.90 -12.53
C GLU A 81 2.43 7.12 -12.20
N SER A 82 3.73 7.06 -12.49
CA SER A 82 4.66 8.17 -12.28
C SER A 82 4.27 9.42 -13.07
N ILE A 83 3.82 9.25 -14.33
CA ILE A 83 3.28 10.34 -15.15
C ILE A 83 2.05 10.97 -14.48
N ASN A 84 1.14 10.16 -13.97
CA ASN A 84 -0.07 10.66 -13.31
C ASN A 84 0.25 11.43 -12.02
N HIS A 85 1.23 10.97 -11.23
CA HIS A 85 1.69 11.70 -10.04
C HIS A 85 2.35 13.03 -10.39
N ALA A 86 3.24 13.07 -11.38
CA ALA A 86 3.85 14.31 -11.82
C ALA A 86 2.81 15.32 -12.34
N LYS A 87 1.83 14.86 -13.11
CA LYS A 87 0.72 15.71 -13.57
C LYS A 87 -0.17 16.20 -12.43
N ALA A 88 -0.50 15.33 -11.46
CA ALA A 88 -1.32 15.71 -10.32
C ALA A 88 -0.63 16.75 -9.43
N ALA A 89 0.69 16.66 -9.29
CA ALA A 89 1.51 17.62 -8.56
C ALA A 89 1.85 18.88 -9.39
N ASN A 90 1.47 18.92 -10.67
CA ASN A 90 1.80 20.00 -11.62
C ASN A 90 3.30 20.29 -11.74
N VAL A 91 4.14 19.25 -11.67
CA VAL A 91 5.60 19.33 -11.73
C VAL A 91 6.07 19.28 -13.18
N LYS A 92 7.09 20.05 -13.52
CA LYS A 92 7.70 20.02 -14.88
C LYS A 92 8.34 18.64 -15.11
N LEU A 93 8.03 18.02 -16.25
CA LEU A 93 8.48 16.67 -16.57
C LEU A 93 9.60 16.70 -17.61
N ILE A 94 10.69 15.96 -17.33
CA ILE A 94 11.76 15.64 -18.28
C ILE A 94 11.80 14.12 -18.43
N VAL A 95 11.96 13.60 -19.63
CA VAL A 95 12.04 12.16 -19.88
C VAL A 95 13.48 11.77 -20.20
N ALA A 96 14.03 10.81 -19.44
CA ALA A 96 15.33 10.20 -19.69
C ALA A 96 15.11 8.79 -20.28
N MET A 97 15.38 8.62 -21.57
CA MET A 97 15.31 7.32 -22.26
C MET A 97 16.59 6.52 -21.97
N ASN A 98 16.52 5.64 -21.00
CA ASN A 98 17.68 4.85 -20.55
C ASN A 98 17.87 3.56 -21.34
N LYS A 99 19.04 2.94 -21.18
CA LYS A 99 19.49 1.72 -21.87
C LYS A 99 19.70 1.89 -23.37
N MET A 100 20.11 3.08 -23.81
CA MET A 100 20.40 3.36 -25.23
C MET A 100 21.61 2.59 -25.77
N ASP A 101 22.41 1.99 -24.92
CA ASP A 101 23.51 1.08 -25.26
C ASP A 101 23.05 -0.27 -25.81
N LYS A 102 21.78 -0.63 -25.64
CA LYS A 102 21.24 -1.90 -26.10
C LYS A 102 20.85 -1.85 -27.58
N PRO A 103 21.10 -2.93 -28.34
CA PRO A 103 20.69 -2.98 -29.77
C PRO A 103 19.17 -3.05 -29.97
N THR A 104 18.42 -3.36 -28.92
CA THR A 104 16.94 -3.40 -28.88
C THR A 104 16.31 -2.08 -28.50
N ALA A 105 17.12 -1.04 -28.21
CA ALA A 105 16.61 0.27 -27.84
C ALA A 105 15.80 0.90 -28.98
N ASN A 106 14.60 1.36 -28.70
CA ASN A 106 13.73 2.00 -29.68
C ASN A 106 13.10 3.30 -29.09
N PRO A 107 13.76 4.45 -29.30
CA PRO A 107 13.27 5.74 -28.81
C PRO A 107 11.90 6.13 -29.35
N GLU A 108 11.64 5.87 -30.66
CA GLU A 108 10.38 6.22 -31.30
C GLU A 108 9.18 5.52 -30.63
N ARG A 109 9.36 4.25 -30.29
CA ARG A 109 8.33 3.49 -29.54
C ARG A 109 8.03 4.10 -28.16
N VAL A 110 9.05 4.63 -27.47
CA VAL A 110 8.88 5.31 -26.18
C VAL A 110 8.09 6.61 -26.39
N MET A 111 8.46 7.43 -27.34
CA MET A 111 7.79 8.71 -27.66
C MET A 111 6.34 8.48 -28.08
N GLU A 112 6.07 7.50 -28.94
CA GLU A 112 4.71 7.11 -29.33
C GLU A 112 3.89 6.65 -28.10
N GLY A 113 4.52 5.88 -27.22
CA GLY A 113 3.90 5.44 -25.96
C GLY A 113 3.52 6.60 -25.05
N LEU A 114 4.40 7.59 -24.87
CA LEU A 114 4.18 8.78 -24.05
C LEU A 114 3.03 9.64 -24.59
N THR A 115 2.90 9.77 -25.89
CA THR A 115 1.82 10.55 -26.54
C THR A 115 0.44 10.02 -26.18
N LYS A 116 0.27 8.70 -25.98
CA LYS A 116 -1.00 8.08 -25.54
C LYS A 116 -1.44 8.56 -24.16
N TYR A 117 -0.50 9.00 -23.34
CA TYR A 117 -0.75 9.56 -22.01
C TYR A 117 -0.71 11.09 -21.97
N GLY A 118 -0.77 11.74 -23.16
CA GLY A 118 -0.80 13.20 -23.28
C GLY A 118 0.51 13.88 -22.89
N ILE A 119 1.65 13.19 -23.15
CA ILE A 119 3.00 13.75 -23.07
C ILE A 119 3.54 13.81 -24.47
N ILE A 120 3.70 15.03 -24.99
CA ILE A 120 4.22 15.28 -26.34
C ILE A 120 5.64 15.80 -26.16
N THR A 121 6.61 15.11 -26.79
CA THR A 121 8.02 15.47 -26.72
C THR A 121 8.32 16.67 -27.61
N GLU A 122 9.39 17.41 -27.31
CA GLU A 122 9.84 18.58 -28.10
C GLU A 122 10.08 18.22 -29.58
N ASP A 123 10.63 17.02 -29.83
CA ASP A 123 10.86 16.51 -31.20
C ASP A 123 9.55 16.39 -32.01
N TRP A 124 8.42 16.23 -31.33
CA TRP A 124 7.09 16.15 -31.97
C TRP A 124 6.24 17.41 -31.75
N GLY A 125 6.90 18.53 -31.36
CA GLY A 125 6.29 19.85 -31.22
C GLY A 125 5.57 20.08 -29.88
N GLY A 126 5.87 19.28 -28.85
CA GLY A 126 5.41 19.45 -27.50
C GLY A 126 6.35 20.28 -26.62
N ASP A 127 6.19 20.12 -25.31
CA ASP A 127 6.88 20.91 -24.27
C ASP A 127 7.71 20.04 -23.31
N VAL A 128 7.81 18.74 -23.56
CA VAL A 128 8.54 17.80 -22.70
C VAL A 128 9.85 17.40 -23.36
N ALA A 129 10.98 17.69 -22.69
CA ALA A 129 12.29 17.27 -23.13
C ALA A 129 12.44 15.75 -23.00
N CYS A 130 13.01 15.12 -24.03
CA CYS A 130 13.26 13.68 -24.06
C CYS A 130 14.71 13.42 -24.42
N ILE A 131 15.50 12.91 -23.47
CA ILE A 131 16.96 12.82 -23.59
C ILE A 131 17.39 11.36 -23.61
N PRO A 132 18.11 10.91 -24.66
CA PRO A 132 18.65 9.57 -24.72
C PRO A 132 19.86 9.43 -23.79
N VAL A 133 19.80 8.46 -22.86
CA VAL A 133 20.85 8.22 -21.87
C VAL A 133 21.22 6.74 -21.78
N SER A 134 22.39 6.46 -21.28
CA SER A 134 22.77 5.13 -20.80
C SER A 134 23.47 5.24 -19.46
N ALA A 135 22.79 4.80 -18.41
CA ALA A 135 23.36 4.78 -17.06
C ALA A 135 24.58 3.86 -16.96
N LEU A 136 24.66 2.82 -17.82
CA LEU A 136 25.79 1.89 -17.83
C LEU A 136 27.06 2.53 -18.40
N THR A 137 26.94 3.28 -19.50
CA THR A 137 28.09 3.87 -20.20
C THR A 137 28.34 5.32 -19.81
N GLY A 138 27.41 5.99 -19.16
CA GLY A 138 27.45 7.42 -18.86
C GLY A 138 27.04 8.32 -20.03
N MET A 139 26.62 7.74 -21.16
CA MET A 139 26.20 8.48 -22.35
C MET A 139 24.96 9.34 -22.03
N GLY A 140 24.96 10.61 -22.46
CA GLY A 140 23.84 11.53 -22.35
C GLY A 140 23.53 12.04 -20.93
N ILE A 141 24.32 11.65 -19.92
CA ILE A 141 24.09 12.11 -18.53
C ILE A 141 24.37 13.62 -18.40
N ASN A 142 25.43 14.12 -19.02
CA ASN A 142 25.71 15.55 -18.98
C ASN A 142 24.63 16.37 -19.70
N ASP A 143 24.12 15.88 -20.83
CA ASP A 143 23.02 16.54 -21.55
C ASP A 143 21.74 16.59 -20.71
N LEU A 144 21.48 15.52 -19.94
CA LEU A 144 20.37 15.49 -18.98
C LEU A 144 20.55 16.51 -17.86
N LEU A 145 21.73 16.62 -17.28
CA LEU A 145 22.03 17.59 -16.24
C LEU A 145 21.95 19.04 -16.74
N GLU A 146 22.49 19.31 -17.95
CA GLU A 146 22.36 20.62 -18.59
C GLU A 146 20.89 20.97 -18.86
N ARG A 147 20.08 19.99 -19.26
CA ARG A 147 18.65 20.22 -19.48
C ARG A 147 17.89 20.50 -18.18
N ILE A 148 18.20 19.79 -17.10
CA ILE A 148 17.60 20.08 -15.78
C ILE A 148 17.93 21.50 -15.36
N ALA A 149 19.20 21.90 -15.45
CA ALA A 149 19.64 23.27 -15.11
C ALA A 149 18.94 24.33 -15.97
N LEU A 150 18.78 24.08 -17.28
CA LEU A 150 18.08 24.99 -18.17
C LEU A 150 16.59 25.13 -17.82
N GLU A 151 15.89 24.02 -17.51
CA GLU A 151 14.49 24.07 -17.08
C GLU A 151 14.32 24.84 -15.77
N ALA A 152 15.22 24.61 -14.80
CA ALA A 152 15.25 25.33 -13.54
C ALA A 152 15.43 26.85 -13.73
N GLU A 153 16.35 27.26 -14.64
CA GLU A 153 16.54 28.66 -14.99
C GLU A 153 15.31 29.28 -15.65
N VAL A 154 14.68 28.53 -16.56
CA VAL A 154 13.43 28.97 -17.24
C VAL A 154 12.28 29.14 -16.25
N MET A 155 12.18 28.27 -15.24
CA MET A 155 11.17 28.33 -14.18
C MET A 155 11.43 29.48 -13.19
N GLU A 156 12.62 30.10 -13.21
CA GLU A 156 13.03 31.17 -12.29
C GLU A 156 12.87 30.77 -10.81
N LEU A 157 13.24 29.52 -10.48
CA LEU A 157 13.13 29.02 -9.10
C LEU A 157 14.03 29.83 -8.17
N LYS A 158 13.46 30.31 -7.06
CA LYS A 158 14.15 31.19 -6.11
C LYS A 158 13.76 30.80 -4.67
N ALA A 159 14.68 30.96 -3.71
CA ALA A 159 14.43 30.78 -2.30
C ALA A 159 15.05 31.93 -1.48
N ASN A 160 14.46 32.21 -0.33
CA ASN A 160 14.98 33.23 0.58
C ASN A 160 15.75 32.56 1.72
N PRO A 161 17.10 32.59 1.72
CA PRO A 161 17.90 31.98 2.78
C PRO A 161 17.82 32.71 4.12
N ASN A 162 17.37 33.97 4.15
CA ASN A 162 17.40 34.82 5.34
C ASN A 162 16.17 34.69 6.25
N ARG A 163 15.27 33.76 5.95
CA ARG A 163 14.12 33.47 6.81
C ARG A 163 14.35 32.19 7.64
N ARG A 164 13.43 31.87 8.54
CA ARG A 164 13.39 30.59 9.24
C ARG A 164 13.16 29.44 8.28
N ALA A 165 13.79 28.31 8.59
CA ALA A 165 13.70 27.13 7.76
C ALA A 165 12.26 26.60 7.66
N LYS A 166 11.88 26.29 6.44
CA LYS A 166 10.65 25.57 6.09
C LYS A 166 10.97 24.51 5.04
N GLY A 167 10.29 23.39 5.09
CA GLY A 167 10.49 22.33 4.12
C GLY A 167 9.66 21.11 4.44
N ALA A 168 10.10 19.96 3.96
CA ALA A 168 9.35 18.71 4.09
C ALA A 168 10.19 17.57 4.66
N VAL A 169 9.55 16.65 5.35
CA VAL A 169 10.16 15.40 5.83
C VAL A 169 10.18 14.39 4.69
N VAL A 170 11.36 14.04 4.23
CA VAL A 170 11.54 13.03 3.17
C VAL A 170 11.28 11.64 3.75
N GLU A 171 11.92 11.34 4.88
CA GLU A 171 11.85 10.06 5.54
C GLU A 171 12.15 10.18 7.05
N ALA A 172 11.65 9.24 7.84
CA ALA A 172 11.95 9.20 9.25
C ALA A 172 12.09 7.77 9.77
N ARG A 173 12.95 7.61 10.78
CA ARG A 173 13.26 6.32 11.40
C ARG A 173 13.49 6.46 12.90
N LEU A 174 13.41 5.35 13.61
CA LEU A 174 13.72 5.28 15.03
C LEU A 174 15.04 4.53 15.25
N ASP A 175 16.04 5.22 15.74
CA ASP A 175 17.31 4.64 16.12
C ASP A 175 17.36 4.36 17.64
N LYS A 176 17.92 3.21 18.04
CA LYS A 176 17.99 2.81 19.45
C LYS A 176 18.89 3.71 20.32
N GLY A 177 19.90 4.33 19.72
CA GLY A 177 20.86 5.17 20.44
C GLY A 177 20.57 6.66 20.35
N GLN A 178 20.10 7.12 19.19
CA GLN A 178 19.88 8.53 18.89
C GLN A 178 18.42 8.96 19.02
N GLY A 179 17.49 7.99 19.11
CA GLY A 179 16.06 8.27 19.16
C GLY A 179 15.47 8.52 17.76
N PRO A 180 14.43 9.38 17.64
CA PRO A 180 13.86 9.74 16.36
C PRO A 180 14.87 10.49 15.47
N ILE A 181 15.05 10.02 14.26
CA ILE A 181 15.89 10.61 13.22
C ILE A 181 14.99 10.91 12.04
N ALA A 182 15.07 12.12 11.50
CA ALA A 182 14.35 12.50 10.30
C ALA A 182 15.31 13.03 9.23
N THR A 183 15.13 12.59 8.01
CA THR A 183 15.75 13.22 6.84
C THR A 183 14.77 14.26 6.32
N ILE A 184 15.17 15.51 6.38
CA ILE A 184 14.37 16.65 5.96
C ILE A 184 15.01 17.34 4.77
N LEU A 185 14.19 17.98 3.99
CA LEU A 185 14.57 18.78 2.86
C LEU A 185 14.21 20.22 3.15
N VAL A 186 15.23 21.07 3.32
CA VAL A 186 15.01 22.50 3.51
C VAL A 186 14.64 23.08 2.15
N GLN A 187 13.41 23.54 2.01
CA GLN A 187 12.91 24.18 0.78
C GLN A 187 13.13 25.69 0.82
N ASN A 188 13.03 26.28 1.99
CA ASN A 188 13.16 27.71 2.17
C ASN A 188 13.77 28.06 3.53
N GLY A 189 14.43 29.21 3.65
CA GLY A 189 15.10 29.62 4.87
C GLY A 189 16.40 28.86 5.13
N THR A 190 17.01 29.15 6.28
CA THR A 190 18.19 28.40 6.75
C THR A 190 17.89 27.79 8.11
N LEU A 191 18.13 26.47 8.21
CA LEU A 191 18.02 25.73 9.46
C LEU A 191 19.34 25.74 10.20
N HIS A 192 19.32 26.14 11.46
CA HIS A 192 20.50 26.16 12.32
C HIS A 192 20.46 25.05 13.37
N SER A 193 21.61 24.56 13.75
CA SER A 193 21.72 23.66 14.90
C SER A 193 21.25 24.39 16.17
N GLY A 194 20.30 23.78 16.89
CA GLY A 194 19.67 24.41 18.07
C GLY A 194 18.28 25.00 17.81
N ASP A 195 17.86 25.13 16.56
CA ASP A 195 16.52 25.59 16.22
C ASP A 195 15.45 24.63 16.74
N VAL A 196 14.31 25.19 17.11
CA VAL A 196 13.10 24.43 17.43
C VAL A 196 12.30 24.25 16.17
N ILE A 197 11.98 23.02 15.85
CA ILE A 197 11.14 22.71 14.68
C ILE A 197 9.89 21.94 15.09
N ILE A 198 8.82 22.16 14.32
CA ILE A 198 7.61 21.37 14.33
C ILE A 198 7.48 20.66 12.98
N ALA A 199 7.29 19.35 12.99
CA ALA A 199 7.07 18.54 11.81
C ALA A 199 5.84 17.66 12.04
N GLY A 200 4.72 17.98 11.41
CA GLY A 200 3.43 17.31 11.67
C GLY A 200 3.05 17.35 13.14
N THR A 201 3.12 16.22 13.82
CA THR A 201 2.85 16.05 15.26
C THR A 201 4.11 15.99 16.11
N ALA A 202 5.29 15.95 15.49
CA ALA A 202 6.58 15.89 16.17
C ALA A 202 7.16 17.29 16.38
N VAL A 203 7.62 17.57 17.59
CA VAL A 203 8.31 18.82 17.95
C VAL A 203 9.66 18.47 18.56
N GLY A 204 10.65 19.29 18.34
CA GLY A 204 11.93 19.12 19.01
C GLY A 204 12.95 20.18 18.65
N ARG A 205 14.04 20.19 19.41
CA ARG A 205 15.18 21.03 19.13
C ARG A 205 16.22 20.25 18.34
N VAL A 206 16.62 20.76 17.19
CA VAL A 206 17.66 20.16 16.34
C VAL A 206 18.96 20.04 17.15
N ARG A 207 19.38 18.82 17.43
CA ARG A 207 20.62 18.55 18.17
C ARG A 207 21.81 18.40 17.25
N THR A 208 21.65 17.61 16.20
CA THR A 208 22.70 17.42 15.20
C THR A 208 22.05 17.42 13.81
N MET A 209 22.77 18.02 12.86
CA MET A 209 22.46 17.93 11.43
C MET A 209 23.63 17.26 10.73
N ARG A 210 23.32 16.36 9.79
CA ARG A 210 24.29 15.66 8.95
C ARG A 210 23.88 15.73 7.48
N ASN A 211 24.87 15.90 6.62
CA ASN A 211 24.64 15.80 5.18
C ASN A 211 24.59 14.33 4.70
N ASP A 212 24.40 14.13 3.39
CA ASP A 212 24.44 12.84 2.68
C ASP A 212 25.74 12.05 2.90
N LYS A 213 26.85 12.74 3.19
CA LYS A 213 28.18 12.16 3.47
C LYS A 213 28.40 11.86 4.96
N GLY A 214 27.40 12.09 5.82
CA GLY A 214 27.47 11.88 7.27
C GLY A 214 28.27 12.95 8.02
N GLN A 215 28.67 14.06 7.37
CA GLN A 215 29.39 15.17 7.99
C GLN A 215 28.43 16.04 8.79
N LEU A 216 28.86 16.50 9.95
CA LEU A 216 28.08 17.42 10.77
C LEU A 216 28.01 18.80 10.12
N LEU A 217 26.82 19.34 10.06
CA LEU A 217 26.55 20.71 9.60
C LEU A 217 26.08 21.56 10.80
N THR A 218 26.41 22.85 10.77
CA THR A 218 25.86 23.86 11.68
C THR A 218 24.64 24.52 11.11
N ASP A 219 24.62 24.68 9.79
CA ASP A 219 23.62 25.39 9.04
C ASP A 219 23.26 24.62 7.78
N ALA A 220 21.98 24.65 7.41
CA ALA A 220 21.46 24.07 6.19
C ALA A 220 20.56 25.08 5.47
N GLY A 221 21.02 25.57 4.32
CA GLY A 221 20.28 26.50 3.49
C GLY A 221 19.22 25.81 2.64
N PRO A 222 18.53 26.57 1.77
CA PRO A 222 17.59 26.03 0.80
C PRO A 222 18.20 24.92 -0.05
N SER A 223 17.36 24.02 -0.56
CA SER A 223 17.75 22.87 -1.41
C SER A 223 18.75 21.91 -0.74
N THR A 224 18.88 21.94 0.59
CA THR A 224 19.82 21.08 1.31
C THR A 224 19.10 19.95 2.03
N PRO A 225 19.31 18.67 1.63
CA PRO A 225 18.83 17.52 2.40
C PRO A 225 19.71 17.32 3.63
N VAL A 226 19.11 17.19 4.81
CA VAL A 226 19.83 16.95 6.07
C VAL A 226 19.13 15.91 6.93
N GLU A 227 19.94 15.04 7.52
CA GLU A 227 19.51 14.13 8.58
C GLU A 227 19.60 14.86 9.93
N ILE A 228 18.49 14.94 10.64
CA ILE A 228 18.39 15.64 11.93
C ILE A 228 18.04 14.69 13.06
N THR A 229 18.52 15.06 14.27
CA THR A 229 18.15 14.39 15.52
C THR A 229 17.58 15.39 16.52
N GLY A 230 16.82 14.92 17.50
CA GLY A 230 16.33 15.75 18.60
C GLY A 230 14.82 15.95 18.62
N LEU A 231 14.09 15.34 17.71
CA LEU A 231 12.62 15.30 17.71
C LEU A 231 12.09 14.43 18.87
N THR A 232 10.90 14.76 19.37
CA THR A 232 10.24 14.02 20.46
C THR A 232 9.58 12.73 19.98
N ALA A 233 9.17 12.69 18.71
CA ALA A 233 8.54 11.55 18.05
C ALA A 233 9.05 11.43 16.61
N VAL A 234 8.78 10.29 15.97
CA VAL A 234 9.07 10.09 14.55
C VAL A 234 7.97 10.81 13.76
N PRO A 235 8.30 11.84 12.93
CA PRO A 235 7.31 12.48 12.06
C PRO A 235 6.88 11.56 10.92
N GLU A 236 5.76 11.88 10.30
CA GLU A 236 5.34 11.15 9.10
C GLU A 236 6.14 11.64 7.88
N ALA A 237 6.47 10.72 6.98
CA ALA A 237 7.09 11.10 5.71
C ALA A 237 6.09 11.93 4.90
N GLY A 238 6.53 13.09 4.39
CA GLY A 238 5.67 14.05 3.72
C GLY A 238 5.14 15.18 4.60
N ASP A 239 5.34 15.11 5.93
CA ASP A 239 5.01 16.21 6.81
C ASP A 239 5.81 17.46 6.45
N LEU A 240 5.16 18.60 6.46
CA LEU A 240 5.85 19.89 6.40
C LEU A 240 6.49 20.18 7.75
N PHE A 241 7.71 20.67 7.74
CA PHE A 241 8.35 21.18 8.93
C PHE A 241 8.58 22.68 8.83
N GLU A 242 8.54 23.34 9.97
CA GLU A 242 8.87 24.76 10.09
C GLU A 242 9.69 25.01 11.37
N ALA A 243 10.70 25.87 11.25
CA ALA A 243 11.46 26.35 12.40
C ALA A 243 10.69 27.47 13.11
N VAL A 244 10.54 27.36 14.43
CA VAL A 244 9.75 28.27 15.27
C VAL A 244 10.55 28.85 16.40
N GLU A 245 10.17 30.03 16.93
CA GLU A 245 10.86 30.63 18.08
C GLU A 245 10.37 30.04 19.40
N ASP A 246 9.07 29.85 19.53
CA ASP A 246 8.44 29.45 20.80
C ASP A 246 8.19 27.95 20.84
N GLU A 247 9.07 27.22 21.53
CA GLU A 247 8.94 25.79 21.75
C GLU A 247 7.65 25.41 22.50
N ARG A 248 7.14 26.29 23.37
CA ARG A 248 5.94 26.02 24.15
C ARG A 248 4.70 26.04 23.27
N LEU A 249 4.56 27.05 22.42
CA LEU A 249 3.46 27.12 21.45
C LEU A 249 3.52 25.99 20.43
N ALA A 250 4.73 25.63 19.98
CA ALA A 250 4.91 24.49 19.09
C ALA A 250 4.42 23.16 19.71
N ARG A 251 4.71 22.93 20.98
CA ARG A 251 4.23 21.74 21.72
C ARG A 251 2.70 21.74 21.87
N GLU A 252 2.13 22.88 22.20
CA GLU A 252 0.67 23.03 22.32
C GLU A 252 -0.03 22.74 20.99
N LEU A 253 0.52 23.25 19.87
CA LEU A 253 0.01 22.96 18.54
C LEU A 253 0.12 21.47 18.19
N ALA A 254 1.25 20.84 18.49
CA ALA A 254 1.42 19.40 18.26
C ALA A 254 0.41 18.57 19.07
N GLU A 255 0.17 18.92 20.34
CA GLU A 255 -0.83 18.25 21.18
C GLU A 255 -2.25 18.41 20.60
N GLN A 256 -2.59 19.60 20.11
CA GLN A 256 -3.88 19.84 19.43
C GLN A 256 -4.01 19.00 18.16
N ARG A 257 -2.96 18.90 17.33
CA ARG A 257 -2.95 18.05 16.13
C ARG A 257 -3.11 16.58 16.48
N ILE A 258 -2.43 16.09 17.53
CA ILE A 258 -2.57 14.71 18.03
C ILE A 258 -4.00 14.45 18.51
N ALA A 259 -4.60 15.38 19.27
CA ALA A 259 -5.96 15.25 19.76
C ALA A 259 -6.97 15.20 18.59
N ALA A 260 -6.83 16.09 17.62
CA ALA A 260 -7.68 16.12 16.42
C ALA A 260 -7.53 14.85 15.55
N ALA A 261 -6.32 14.31 15.42
CA ALA A 261 -6.07 13.06 14.72
C ALA A 261 -6.74 11.87 15.44
N LYS A 262 -6.65 11.81 16.77
CA LYS A 262 -7.34 10.79 17.58
C LYS A 262 -8.86 10.90 17.45
N GLU A 263 -9.40 12.11 17.49
CA GLU A 263 -10.85 12.33 17.34
C GLU A 263 -11.37 11.89 15.97
N LYS A 264 -10.63 12.20 14.89
CA LYS A 264 -10.93 11.70 13.54
C LYS A 264 -10.89 10.17 13.48
N GLN A 265 -9.92 9.55 14.12
CA GLN A 265 -9.80 8.10 14.19
C GLN A 265 -10.95 7.46 14.98
N PHE A 266 -11.36 8.06 16.11
CA PHE A 266 -12.54 7.61 16.87
C PHE A 266 -13.86 7.84 16.14
N SER A 267 -14.00 8.92 15.37
CA SER A 267 -15.21 9.19 14.60
C SER A 267 -15.38 8.25 13.40
N SER A 268 -14.27 7.69 12.88
CA SER A 268 -14.30 6.68 11.82
C SER A 268 -14.76 5.30 12.32
N PHE A 269 -14.69 5.03 13.64
CA PHE A 269 -15.39 3.91 14.25
C PHE A 269 -16.90 4.24 14.27
N GLN A 270 -17.60 3.89 13.19
CA GLN A 270 -19.05 4.10 13.10
C GLN A 270 -19.74 3.50 14.32
N LYS A 271 -20.53 4.32 15.01
CA LYS A 271 -21.43 3.81 16.06
C LYS A 271 -22.33 2.75 15.42
N VAL A 272 -22.35 1.55 16.00
CA VAL A 272 -23.25 0.47 15.59
C VAL A 272 -24.68 0.97 15.74
N THR A 273 -25.36 1.20 14.63
CA THR A 273 -26.79 1.46 14.56
C THR A 273 -27.53 0.19 14.14
N LEU A 274 -28.81 0.07 14.51
CA LEU A 274 -29.60 -1.11 14.13
C LEU A 274 -29.64 -1.33 12.61
N ASP A 275 -29.58 -0.27 11.81
CA ASP A 275 -29.55 -0.35 10.36
C ASP A 275 -28.21 -0.93 9.82
N ASN A 276 -27.11 -0.67 10.54
CA ASN A 276 -25.78 -1.22 10.19
C ASN A 276 -25.55 -2.62 10.78
N LEU A 277 -26.40 -3.09 11.71
CA LEU A 277 -26.24 -4.39 12.35
C LEU A 277 -26.35 -5.54 11.33
N PHE A 278 -27.29 -5.46 10.39
CA PHE A 278 -27.44 -6.46 9.32
C PHE A 278 -26.24 -6.47 8.36
N SER A 279 -25.69 -5.30 8.05
CA SER A 279 -24.47 -5.18 7.23
C SER A 279 -23.25 -5.74 7.95
N GLN A 280 -23.17 -5.54 9.28
CA GLN A 280 -22.09 -6.11 10.10
C GLN A 280 -22.26 -7.62 10.34
N MET A 281 -23.49 -8.14 10.40
CA MET A 281 -23.71 -9.59 10.47
C MET A 281 -23.29 -10.30 9.18
N ALA A 282 -23.50 -9.68 8.01
CA ALA A 282 -22.97 -10.17 6.74
C ALA A 282 -21.44 -10.08 6.67
N GLN A 283 -20.82 -9.09 7.34
CA GLN A 283 -19.36 -8.96 7.46
C GLN A 283 -18.75 -9.90 8.51
N ASN A 284 -19.54 -10.39 9.48
CA ASN A 284 -19.06 -11.35 10.49
C ASN A 284 -18.77 -12.76 9.95
N ASP A 285 -19.23 -13.07 8.74
CA ASP A 285 -18.84 -14.32 8.05
C ASP A 285 -17.47 -14.19 7.34
N MET A 286 -16.93 -12.97 7.19
CA MET A 286 -15.59 -12.74 6.63
C MET A 286 -14.52 -13.08 7.68
N LYS A 287 -13.57 -13.91 7.28
CA LYS A 287 -12.39 -14.18 8.11
C LYS A 287 -11.48 -12.96 8.10
N GLU A 288 -10.92 -12.61 9.26
CA GLU A 288 -9.97 -11.50 9.39
C GLU A 288 -8.57 -12.04 9.69
N LEU A 289 -7.59 -11.59 8.88
CA LEU A 289 -6.17 -11.82 9.13
C LEU A 289 -5.57 -10.53 9.68
N ALA A 290 -5.35 -10.50 10.99
CA ALA A 290 -4.78 -9.37 11.69
C ALA A 290 -3.25 -9.38 11.59
N ILE A 291 -2.63 -8.23 11.27
CA ILE A 291 -1.18 -8.11 11.07
C ILE A 291 -0.64 -6.89 11.82
N VAL A 292 0.52 -7.04 12.47
CA VAL A 292 1.35 -5.94 12.98
C VAL A 292 2.56 -5.80 12.08
N VAL A 293 2.79 -4.61 11.52
CA VAL A 293 3.91 -4.32 10.60
C VAL A 293 4.98 -3.49 11.32
N LYS A 294 6.23 -3.93 11.22
CA LYS A 294 7.41 -3.13 11.66
C LYS A 294 8.41 -3.05 10.53
N ALA A 295 8.91 -1.85 10.26
CA ALA A 295 9.90 -1.62 9.20
C ALA A 295 11.07 -0.74 9.70
N ASP A 296 12.12 -0.66 8.89
CA ASP A 296 13.30 0.17 9.15
C ASP A 296 12.97 1.67 9.08
N VAL A 297 12.14 2.06 8.11
CA VAL A 297 11.75 3.45 7.84
C VAL A 297 10.25 3.58 7.66
N GLN A 298 9.73 4.80 7.86
CA GLN A 298 8.28 5.08 7.83
C GLN A 298 7.65 4.77 6.48
N GLY A 299 8.30 5.15 5.39
CA GLY A 299 7.78 4.89 4.06
C GLY A 299 7.69 3.40 3.72
N SER A 300 8.66 2.57 4.18
CA SER A 300 8.59 1.11 4.05
C SER A 300 7.44 0.52 4.83
N ALA A 301 7.19 0.98 6.07
CA ALA A 301 6.08 0.52 6.90
C ALA A 301 4.72 0.79 6.22
N GLU A 302 4.57 1.99 5.65
CA GLU A 302 3.36 2.39 4.93
C GLU A 302 3.17 1.59 3.63
N ALA A 303 4.23 1.39 2.84
CA ALA A 303 4.19 0.62 1.60
C ALA A 303 3.77 -0.84 1.85
N VAL A 304 4.36 -1.48 2.87
CA VAL A 304 4.01 -2.85 3.28
C VAL A 304 2.55 -2.90 3.74
N LYS A 305 2.12 -1.97 4.60
CA LYS A 305 0.73 -1.87 5.06
C LYS A 305 -0.24 -1.79 3.89
N GLN A 306 -0.06 -0.82 2.99
CA GLN A 306 -0.96 -0.60 1.84
C GLN A 306 -0.98 -1.81 0.90
N SER A 307 0.17 -2.44 0.66
CA SER A 307 0.27 -3.61 -0.21
C SER A 307 -0.45 -4.82 0.39
N LEU A 308 -0.32 -5.04 1.71
CA LEU A 308 -1.01 -6.14 2.39
C LEU A 308 -2.53 -5.91 2.48
N GLU A 309 -2.98 -4.69 2.74
CA GLU A 309 -4.41 -4.38 2.79
C GLU A 309 -5.10 -4.51 1.42
N LYS A 310 -4.38 -4.26 0.31
CA LYS A 310 -4.88 -4.45 -1.06
C LYS A 310 -5.16 -5.91 -1.45
N ILE A 311 -4.55 -6.89 -0.77
CA ILE A 311 -4.74 -8.32 -1.04
C ILE A 311 -6.12 -8.80 -0.56
N SER A 312 -6.80 -8.04 0.30
CA SER A 312 -8.12 -8.40 0.84
C SER A 312 -9.10 -8.75 -0.25
N ASN A 313 -9.88 -9.81 -0.03
CA ASN A 313 -10.95 -10.26 -0.91
C ASN A 313 -12.29 -10.35 -0.14
N ASP A 314 -13.35 -10.80 -0.81
CA ASP A 314 -14.70 -10.89 -0.23
C ASP A 314 -14.83 -11.94 0.89
N GLU A 315 -13.90 -12.90 0.99
CA GLU A 315 -13.94 -14.00 1.95
C GLU A 315 -12.96 -13.79 3.14
N VAL A 316 -11.80 -13.14 2.87
CA VAL A 316 -10.77 -12.88 3.89
C VAL A 316 -10.31 -11.43 3.81
N ARG A 317 -10.39 -10.72 4.93
CA ARG A 317 -9.91 -9.35 5.07
C ARG A 317 -8.56 -9.33 5.76
N VAL A 318 -7.56 -8.75 5.11
CA VAL A 318 -6.28 -8.42 5.75
C VAL A 318 -6.41 -7.07 6.43
N ARG A 319 -6.12 -7.03 7.72
CA ARG A 319 -6.17 -5.80 8.52
C ARG A 319 -4.84 -5.55 9.22
N VAL A 320 -4.18 -4.47 8.86
CA VAL A 320 -2.99 -4.02 9.59
C VAL A 320 -3.42 -3.21 10.81
N ILE A 321 -3.27 -3.80 11.99
CA ILE A 321 -3.68 -3.19 13.27
C ILE A 321 -2.73 -2.06 13.65
N HIS A 322 -1.43 -2.30 13.46
CA HIS A 322 -0.38 -1.33 13.77
C HIS A 322 0.72 -1.41 12.74
N ALA A 323 1.19 -0.24 12.28
CA ALA A 323 2.37 -0.10 11.45
C ALA A 323 3.32 0.90 12.13
N GLY A 324 4.57 0.53 12.28
CA GLY A 324 5.55 1.38 12.98
C GLY A 324 6.99 1.12 12.54
N VAL A 325 7.87 2.00 12.97
CA VAL A 325 9.29 1.95 12.63
C VAL A 325 10.14 1.41 13.77
N GLY A 326 11.30 0.86 13.42
CA GLY A 326 12.29 0.34 14.34
C GLY A 326 12.17 -1.16 14.60
N ALA A 327 12.98 -1.66 15.53
CA ALA A 327 13.00 -3.09 15.89
C ALA A 327 11.66 -3.51 16.51
N ILE A 328 11.31 -4.79 16.34
CA ILE A 328 10.15 -5.36 17.01
C ILE A 328 10.43 -5.42 18.51
N SER A 329 9.57 -4.83 19.31
CA SER A 329 9.64 -4.71 20.77
C SER A 329 8.67 -5.66 21.47
N LYS A 330 8.81 -5.81 22.80
CA LYS A 330 7.85 -6.57 23.62
C LYS A 330 6.41 -6.07 23.44
N SER A 331 6.20 -4.74 23.44
CA SER A 331 4.85 -4.17 23.27
C SER A 331 4.19 -4.51 21.94
N ASP A 332 4.98 -4.73 20.87
CA ASP A 332 4.45 -5.19 19.58
C ASP A 332 3.99 -6.65 19.67
N VAL A 333 4.72 -7.48 20.44
CA VAL A 333 4.34 -8.88 20.69
C VAL A 333 3.08 -8.96 21.55
N ASP A 334 3.01 -8.16 22.64
CA ASP A 334 1.83 -8.10 23.51
C ASP A 334 0.57 -7.66 22.75
N LEU A 335 0.73 -6.68 21.82
CA LEU A 335 -0.36 -6.24 20.94
C LEU A 335 -0.80 -7.34 19.97
N ALA A 336 0.16 -8.05 19.38
CA ALA A 336 -0.11 -9.14 18.45
C ALA A 336 -0.81 -10.31 19.15
N ASP A 337 -0.40 -10.68 20.37
CA ASP A 337 -1.04 -11.71 21.18
C ASP A 337 -2.49 -11.32 21.52
N ALA A 338 -2.70 -10.10 22.05
CA ALA A 338 -4.03 -9.60 22.40
C ALA A 338 -5.01 -9.53 21.21
N SER A 339 -4.48 -9.37 19.99
CA SER A 339 -5.26 -9.22 18.75
C SER A 339 -5.25 -10.46 17.87
N ASN A 340 -4.63 -11.55 18.30
CA ASN A 340 -4.39 -12.76 17.50
C ASN A 340 -3.78 -12.44 16.13
N ALA A 341 -2.78 -11.56 16.11
CA ALA A 341 -2.15 -11.03 14.91
C ALA A 341 -0.78 -11.68 14.64
N ILE A 342 -0.37 -11.69 13.37
CA ILE A 342 0.97 -12.07 12.94
C ILE A 342 1.85 -10.82 12.87
N ILE A 343 3.12 -10.92 13.29
CA ILE A 343 4.06 -9.81 13.16
C ILE A 343 4.88 -9.97 11.88
N ILE A 344 4.84 -8.95 11.04
CA ILE A 344 5.67 -8.85 9.82
C ILE A 344 6.74 -7.78 10.05
N GLY A 345 8.00 -8.21 10.04
CA GLY A 345 9.17 -7.35 10.11
C GLY A 345 9.81 -7.16 8.74
N PHE A 346 9.86 -5.93 8.23
CA PHE A 346 10.51 -5.58 6.97
C PHE A 346 11.84 -4.87 7.23
N ASN A 347 12.95 -5.48 6.80
CA ASN A 347 14.33 -5.04 7.06
C ASN A 347 14.71 -4.86 8.55
N VAL A 348 13.89 -5.30 9.48
CA VAL A 348 14.12 -5.18 10.92
C VAL A 348 14.34 -6.52 11.58
N ARG A 349 14.79 -6.51 12.84
CA ARG A 349 14.92 -7.70 13.67
C ARG A 349 14.26 -7.47 15.02
N PRO A 350 13.68 -8.51 15.62
CA PRO A 350 13.18 -8.42 16.97
C PRO A 350 14.33 -8.24 17.97
N ASP A 351 14.08 -7.53 19.06
CA ASP A 351 14.99 -7.50 20.19
C ASP A 351 14.96 -8.85 20.97
N ASN A 352 15.87 -9.02 21.91
CA ASN A 352 15.97 -10.30 22.62
C ASN A 352 14.73 -10.56 23.50
N VAL A 353 14.19 -9.51 24.12
CA VAL A 353 13.00 -9.61 24.97
C VAL A 353 11.77 -9.97 24.11
N ALA A 354 11.61 -9.34 22.94
CA ALA A 354 10.52 -9.68 22.02
C ALA A 354 10.62 -11.13 21.50
N LYS A 355 11.84 -11.66 21.27
CA LYS A 355 12.01 -13.07 20.87
C LYS A 355 11.57 -14.05 21.97
N GLU A 356 11.95 -13.76 23.22
CA GLU A 356 11.57 -14.60 24.37
C GLU A 356 10.06 -14.55 24.61
N GLU A 357 9.46 -13.36 24.54
CA GLU A 357 8.02 -13.17 24.71
C GLU A 357 7.21 -13.85 23.60
N ALA A 358 7.61 -13.69 22.33
CA ALA A 358 6.95 -14.35 21.20
C ALA A 358 7.04 -15.88 21.27
N ALA A 359 8.13 -16.41 21.79
CA ALA A 359 8.26 -17.86 22.04
C ALA A 359 7.34 -18.33 23.16
N ALA A 360 7.13 -17.53 24.20
CA ALA A 360 6.24 -17.82 25.32
C ALA A 360 4.75 -17.74 24.93
N THR A 361 4.37 -16.72 24.20
CA THR A 361 2.99 -16.46 23.74
C THR A 361 2.64 -17.19 22.44
N LYS A 362 3.64 -17.79 21.74
CA LYS A 362 3.51 -18.44 20.43
C LYS A 362 3.05 -17.49 19.31
N VAL A 363 3.31 -16.20 19.45
CA VAL A 363 3.06 -15.22 18.39
C VAL A 363 4.00 -15.46 17.20
N GLU A 364 3.45 -15.61 16.03
CA GLU A 364 4.22 -15.82 14.81
C GLU A 364 4.88 -14.51 14.35
N MET A 365 6.19 -14.56 14.11
CA MET A 365 6.97 -13.44 13.58
C MET A 365 7.65 -13.84 12.28
N ARG A 366 7.39 -13.11 11.20
CA ARG A 366 8.00 -13.30 9.89
C ARG A 366 8.83 -12.11 9.47
N MET A 367 10.05 -12.36 8.97
CA MET A 367 11.02 -11.33 8.61
C MET A 367 11.29 -11.34 7.12
N TYR A 368 11.05 -10.22 6.45
CA TYR A 368 11.23 -10.07 5.01
C TYR A 368 12.23 -8.96 4.67
N ARG A 369 12.83 -9.06 3.48
CA ARG A 369 13.65 -8.03 2.85
C ARG A 369 13.10 -7.61 1.51
N VAL A 370 12.29 -8.48 0.90
CA VAL A 370 11.60 -8.25 -0.36
C VAL A 370 10.11 -8.21 -0.07
N ILE A 371 9.43 -7.18 -0.57
CA ILE A 371 8.00 -6.96 -0.26
C ILE A 371 7.11 -8.05 -0.90
N TYR A 372 7.51 -8.57 -2.06
CA TYR A 372 6.79 -9.64 -2.74
C TYR A 372 6.76 -10.94 -1.96
N ASP A 373 7.83 -11.26 -1.23
CA ASP A 373 7.85 -12.46 -0.39
C ASP A 373 6.80 -12.35 0.72
N ALA A 374 6.66 -11.16 1.33
CA ALA A 374 5.63 -10.91 2.32
C ALA A 374 4.22 -10.99 1.72
N ILE A 375 4.01 -10.43 0.53
CA ILE A 375 2.74 -10.48 -0.20
C ILE A 375 2.35 -11.93 -0.53
N ASN A 376 3.28 -12.71 -1.06
CA ASN A 376 3.04 -14.11 -1.43
C ASN A 376 2.71 -14.97 -0.21
N ASP A 377 3.49 -14.85 0.86
CA ASP A 377 3.25 -15.61 2.09
C ASP A 377 1.88 -15.28 2.73
N VAL A 378 1.49 -14.00 2.74
CA VAL A 378 0.19 -13.56 3.26
C VAL A 378 -0.94 -14.06 2.34
N THR A 379 -0.74 -14.01 1.02
CA THR A 379 -1.71 -14.54 0.05
C THR A 379 -1.91 -16.05 0.24
N ASP A 380 -0.84 -16.80 0.45
CA ASP A 380 -0.92 -18.24 0.69
C ASP A 380 -1.55 -18.55 2.07
N ALA A 381 -1.28 -17.74 3.08
CA ALA A 381 -1.97 -17.84 4.37
C ALA A 381 -3.48 -17.60 4.23
N MET A 382 -3.89 -16.59 3.45
CA MET A 382 -5.29 -16.31 3.14
C MET A 382 -5.96 -17.49 2.42
N LYS A 383 -5.30 -18.07 1.40
CA LYS A 383 -5.80 -19.30 0.72
C LYS A 383 -5.97 -20.46 1.69
N GLY A 384 -5.04 -20.62 2.63
CA GLY A 384 -5.13 -21.62 3.71
C GLY A 384 -6.31 -21.40 4.65
N MET A 385 -6.76 -20.15 4.82
CA MET A 385 -7.93 -19.79 5.63
C MET A 385 -9.26 -20.03 4.89
N LEU A 386 -9.28 -20.09 3.55
CA LEU A 386 -10.50 -20.30 2.78
C LEU A 386 -11.15 -21.65 3.09
N ALA A 387 -12.47 -21.70 3.05
CA ALA A 387 -13.17 -22.98 3.11
C ALA A 387 -12.89 -23.75 1.81
N PRO A 388 -12.67 -25.08 1.88
CA PRO A 388 -12.44 -25.86 0.69
C PRO A 388 -13.67 -25.78 -0.23
N LYS A 389 -13.44 -25.35 -1.46
CA LYS A 389 -14.45 -25.40 -2.53
C LYS A 389 -14.36 -26.73 -3.24
N PHE A 390 -15.50 -27.29 -3.62
CA PHE A 390 -15.55 -28.57 -4.30
C PHE A 390 -16.08 -28.38 -5.71
N ARG A 391 -15.35 -28.90 -6.69
CA ARG A 391 -15.85 -28.98 -8.08
C ARG A 391 -16.15 -30.42 -8.46
N GLU A 392 -17.19 -30.60 -9.26
CA GLU A 392 -17.51 -31.90 -9.84
C GLU A 392 -16.59 -32.13 -11.06
N ILE A 393 -15.83 -33.21 -11.04
CA ILE A 393 -15.05 -33.67 -12.19
C ILE A 393 -15.73 -34.91 -12.74
N SER A 394 -16.18 -34.88 -14.02
CA SER A 394 -16.70 -36.04 -14.72
C SER A 394 -15.58 -37.05 -14.96
N LEU A 395 -15.77 -38.30 -14.57
CA LEU A 395 -14.83 -39.40 -14.72
C LEU A 395 -15.18 -40.32 -15.89
N GLY A 396 -16.46 -40.48 -16.20
CA GLY A 396 -16.93 -41.35 -17.29
C GLY A 396 -18.43 -41.57 -17.27
N GLU A 397 -18.90 -42.28 -18.27
CA GLU A 397 -20.29 -42.60 -18.43
C GLU A 397 -20.51 -44.11 -18.56
N LEU A 398 -21.63 -44.59 -18.03
CA LEU A 398 -22.08 -45.98 -18.20
C LEU A 398 -23.52 -46.02 -18.72
N GLN A 399 -23.82 -47.02 -19.50
CA GLN A 399 -25.17 -47.29 -19.92
C GLN A 399 -25.70 -48.56 -19.24
N VAL A 400 -26.88 -48.50 -18.64
CA VAL A 400 -27.57 -49.64 -18.04
C VAL A 400 -28.08 -50.55 -19.17
N ARG A 401 -27.59 -51.78 -19.20
CA ARG A 401 -27.97 -52.80 -20.19
C ARG A 401 -29.01 -53.78 -19.67
N GLN A 402 -28.93 -54.10 -18.38
CA GLN A 402 -29.84 -55.09 -17.78
C GLN A 402 -30.01 -54.81 -16.28
N VAL A 403 -31.17 -55.06 -15.73
CA VAL A 403 -31.48 -54.82 -14.31
C VAL A 403 -31.77 -56.15 -13.62
N TYR A 404 -31.05 -56.43 -12.55
CA TYR A 404 -31.19 -57.64 -11.75
C TYR A 404 -31.75 -57.31 -10.37
N LYS A 405 -32.72 -58.08 -9.88
CA LYS A 405 -33.22 -58.03 -8.51
C LYS A 405 -32.65 -59.18 -7.71
N ILE A 406 -31.76 -58.91 -6.78
CA ILE A 406 -31.10 -59.93 -5.95
C ILE A 406 -31.61 -59.80 -4.51
N SER A 407 -32.14 -60.88 -3.93
CA SER A 407 -32.85 -60.88 -2.64
C SER A 407 -32.06 -60.32 -1.45
N ASN A 408 -30.72 -60.38 -1.48
CA ASN A 408 -29.84 -59.89 -0.37
C ASN A 408 -29.10 -58.59 -0.67
N VAL A 409 -29.19 -58.05 -1.89
CA VAL A 409 -28.40 -56.89 -2.34
C VAL A 409 -29.27 -55.76 -2.86
N GLY A 410 -30.53 -56.07 -3.23
CA GLY A 410 -31.45 -55.09 -3.83
C GLY A 410 -31.38 -55.08 -5.36
N THR A 411 -31.64 -53.93 -5.99
CA THR A 411 -31.59 -53.74 -7.44
C THR A 411 -30.16 -53.51 -7.89
N VAL A 412 -29.63 -54.37 -8.76
CA VAL A 412 -28.28 -54.26 -9.34
C VAL A 412 -28.43 -53.94 -10.83
N ALA A 413 -27.86 -52.80 -11.25
CA ALA A 413 -27.81 -52.44 -12.67
C ALA A 413 -26.57 -53.05 -13.32
N GLY A 414 -26.77 -53.90 -14.32
CA GLY A 414 -25.72 -54.37 -15.21
C GLY A 414 -25.41 -53.28 -16.23
N CYS A 415 -24.30 -52.59 -16.06
CA CYS A 415 -23.90 -51.45 -16.87
C CYS A 415 -22.66 -51.76 -17.70
N ARG A 416 -22.54 -51.09 -18.84
CA ARG A 416 -21.33 -51.07 -19.66
C ARG A 416 -20.76 -49.65 -19.65
N VAL A 417 -19.46 -49.51 -19.39
CA VAL A 417 -18.77 -48.22 -19.46
C VAL A 417 -18.64 -47.80 -20.91
N THR A 418 -19.23 -46.66 -21.26
CA THR A 418 -19.26 -46.09 -22.61
C THR A 418 -18.15 -45.08 -22.85
N SER A 419 -17.71 -44.37 -21.81
CA SER A 419 -16.58 -43.47 -21.87
C SER A 419 -15.91 -43.35 -20.51
N GLY A 420 -14.58 -43.09 -20.49
CA GLY A 420 -13.79 -42.79 -19.30
C GLY A 420 -13.57 -43.98 -18.38
N LYS A 421 -13.35 -43.70 -17.09
CA LYS A 421 -13.04 -44.67 -16.05
C LYS A 421 -13.83 -44.36 -14.77
N ILE A 422 -14.36 -45.42 -14.14
CA ILE A 422 -15.04 -45.26 -12.84
C ILE A 422 -14.18 -45.81 -11.73
N THR A 423 -14.10 -45.08 -10.64
CA THR A 423 -13.36 -45.51 -9.45
C THR A 423 -14.33 -45.81 -8.30
N ARG A 424 -13.87 -46.57 -7.32
CA ARG A 424 -14.68 -47.03 -6.19
C ARG A 424 -15.29 -45.90 -5.35
N ASP A 425 -14.64 -44.71 -5.35
CA ASP A 425 -15.09 -43.54 -4.58
C ASP A 425 -15.85 -42.54 -5.46
N SER A 426 -16.26 -42.92 -6.66
CA SER A 426 -17.00 -42.06 -7.56
C SER A 426 -18.48 -41.99 -7.16
N LYS A 427 -19.04 -40.79 -7.23
CA LYS A 427 -20.49 -40.59 -7.16
C LYS A 427 -21.08 -40.75 -8.54
N VAL A 428 -22.28 -41.32 -8.60
CA VAL A 428 -22.97 -41.57 -9.85
C VAL A 428 -24.27 -40.76 -9.91
N ARG A 429 -24.48 -40.12 -11.03
CA ARG A 429 -25.72 -39.41 -11.37
C ARG A 429 -26.48 -40.25 -12.39
N VAL A 430 -27.75 -40.59 -12.10
CA VAL A 430 -28.62 -41.33 -13.00
C VAL A 430 -29.35 -40.38 -13.92
N VAL A 431 -29.14 -40.51 -15.20
CA VAL A 431 -29.76 -39.69 -16.24
C VAL A 431 -30.72 -40.56 -17.07
N ARG A 432 -31.99 -40.17 -17.15
CA ARG A 432 -33.04 -40.80 -17.97
C ARG A 432 -33.62 -39.74 -18.89
N ASP A 433 -33.61 -40.00 -20.18
CA ASP A 433 -34.13 -39.08 -21.22
C ASP A 433 -33.52 -37.66 -21.12
N GLY A 434 -32.23 -37.60 -20.76
CA GLY A 434 -31.50 -36.32 -20.57
C GLY A 434 -31.77 -35.60 -19.25
N ILE A 435 -32.54 -36.20 -18.32
CA ILE A 435 -32.89 -35.60 -17.03
C ILE A 435 -32.21 -36.37 -15.89
N VAL A 436 -31.53 -35.67 -14.96
CA VAL A 436 -30.94 -36.28 -13.76
C VAL A 436 -32.03 -36.63 -12.77
N ILE A 437 -32.18 -37.93 -12.46
CA ILE A 437 -33.21 -38.44 -11.56
C ILE A 437 -32.71 -38.90 -10.19
N ALA A 438 -31.42 -39.23 -10.08
CA ALA A 438 -30.79 -39.61 -8.80
C ALA A 438 -29.27 -39.38 -8.78
N LYS A 439 -28.68 -39.35 -7.57
CA LYS A 439 -27.20 -39.30 -7.30
C LYS A 439 -26.87 -40.32 -6.22
N ASP A 440 -25.83 -41.17 -6.42
CA ASP A 440 -25.40 -42.17 -5.43
C ASP A 440 -23.95 -42.64 -5.64
N ASP A 441 -23.40 -43.53 -4.81
CA ASP A 441 -21.99 -43.98 -4.82
C ASP A 441 -21.78 -45.29 -5.63
N ALA A 442 -20.63 -45.47 -6.30
CA ALA A 442 -20.35 -46.60 -7.21
C ALA A 442 -19.04 -47.33 -6.94
N LYS A 443 -18.91 -48.56 -7.46
CA LYS A 443 -17.66 -49.38 -7.38
C LYS A 443 -16.80 -49.25 -8.65
N GLU A 444 -15.47 -49.43 -8.53
CA GLU A 444 -14.48 -49.18 -9.60
C GLU A 444 -14.61 -50.15 -10.82
N VAL A 445 -14.63 -49.57 -12.05
CA VAL A 445 -14.59 -50.32 -13.32
C VAL A 445 -13.94 -49.49 -14.44
N ALA A 446 -13.21 -50.15 -15.37
CA ALA A 446 -12.55 -49.52 -16.52
C ALA A 446 -13.45 -49.48 -17.76
N GLU A 447 -13.13 -48.60 -18.73
CA GLU A 447 -13.83 -48.45 -20.01
C GLU A 447 -13.89 -49.78 -20.80
N GLY A 448 -15.01 -50.04 -21.43
CA GLY A 448 -15.26 -51.24 -22.25
C GLY A 448 -15.67 -52.50 -21.47
N TYR A 449 -15.59 -52.48 -20.15
CA TYR A 449 -15.99 -53.57 -19.27
C TYR A 449 -17.43 -53.42 -18.80
N GLU A 450 -18.02 -54.58 -18.46
CA GLU A 450 -19.36 -54.66 -17.85
C GLU A 450 -19.20 -54.72 -16.32
N CYS A 451 -20.08 -54.03 -15.61
CA CYS A 451 -20.12 -54.01 -14.16
C CYS A 451 -21.51 -54.01 -13.60
N GLY A 452 -21.65 -54.49 -12.38
CA GLY A 452 -22.86 -54.34 -11.59
C GLY A 452 -22.77 -53.13 -10.69
N VAL A 453 -23.62 -52.14 -10.86
CA VAL A 453 -23.72 -50.97 -9.99
C VAL A 453 -24.94 -51.08 -9.11
N THR A 454 -24.77 -50.97 -7.81
CA THR A 454 -25.86 -50.89 -6.83
C THR A 454 -25.94 -49.45 -6.32
N LEU A 455 -27.15 -48.91 -6.29
CA LEU A 455 -27.46 -47.64 -5.73
C LEU A 455 -28.09 -47.80 -4.34
N GLU A 456 -27.65 -47.08 -3.34
CA GLU A 456 -28.15 -47.27 -1.98
C GLU A 456 -29.54 -46.68 -1.76
N LYS A 457 -29.85 -45.59 -2.42
CA LYS A 457 -31.07 -44.78 -2.18
C LYS A 457 -32.05 -44.79 -3.34
N PHE A 458 -31.68 -45.33 -4.51
CA PHE A 458 -32.52 -45.32 -5.70
C PHE A 458 -32.75 -46.73 -6.28
N ALA A 459 -33.99 -47.19 -6.27
CA ALA A 459 -34.38 -48.53 -6.71
C ALA A 459 -35.07 -48.59 -8.08
N ASP A 460 -35.54 -47.46 -8.64
CA ASP A 460 -36.26 -47.38 -9.93
C ASP A 460 -35.31 -47.25 -11.13
N VAL A 461 -34.36 -48.17 -11.22
CA VAL A 461 -33.42 -48.25 -12.34
C VAL A 461 -34.10 -48.98 -13.54
N LYS A 462 -33.89 -48.42 -14.74
CA LYS A 462 -34.44 -48.99 -16.01
C LYS A 462 -33.33 -49.23 -17.01
N GLU A 463 -33.60 -50.18 -17.92
CA GLU A 463 -32.73 -50.41 -19.06
C GLU A 463 -32.71 -49.20 -19.97
N GLY A 464 -31.50 -48.75 -20.37
CA GLY A 464 -31.28 -47.53 -21.14
C GLY A 464 -30.90 -46.29 -20.31
N ASP A 465 -31.01 -46.32 -18.98
CA ASP A 465 -30.53 -45.23 -18.13
C ASP A 465 -29.03 -45.01 -18.33
N VAL A 466 -28.59 -43.77 -18.31
CA VAL A 466 -27.18 -43.40 -18.38
C VAL A 466 -26.71 -43.00 -16.99
N TYR A 467 -25.59 -43.53 -16.56
CA TYR A 467 -24.94 -43.17 -15.30
C TYR A 467 -23.71 -42.33 -15.59
N GLU A 468 -23.72 -41.07 -15.15
CA GLU A 468 -22.57 -40.19 -15.21
C GLU A 468 -21.80 -40.31 -13.88
N ALA A 469 -20.56 -40.80 -13.95
CA ALA A 469 -19.66 -40.88 -12.81
C ALA A 469 -18.89 -39.60 -12.65
N PHE A 470 -18.87 -39.04 -11.44
CA PHE A 470 -18.13 -37.86 -11.10
C PHE A 470 -17.49 -38.00 -9.74
N LYS A 471 -16.44 -37.18 -9.52
CA LYS A 471 -15.73 -37.03 -8.22
C LYS A 471 -15.78 -35.57 -7.79
N MET A 472 -15.96 -35.38 -6.50
CA MET A 472 -15.76 -34.05 -5.90
C MET A 472 -14.29 -33.84 -5.62
N GLU A 473 -13.68 -32.88 -6.28
CA GLU A 473 -12.28 -32.51 -6.04
C GLU A 473 -12.25 -31.21 -5.25
N GLU A 474 -11.51 -31.24 -4.15
CA GLU A 474 -11.26 -30.05 -3.34
C GLU A 474 -10.29 -29.13 -4.09
N TYR A 475 -10.64 -27.86 -4.23
CA TYR A 475 -9.76 -26.83 -4.76
C TYR A 475 -9.84 -25.57 -3.90
N ARG A 476 -8.77 -24.80 -3.89
CA ARG A 476 -8.64 -23.50 -3.21
C ARG A 476 -8.07 -22.53 -4.23
N ASP A 477 -8.82 -21.51 -4.54
CA ASP A 477 -8.40 -20.42 -5.44
C ASP A 477 -7.56 -19.39 -4.72
#